data_8e4b641323020710881e11867ba7c43c
#
_entry.id   8e4b641323020710881e11867ba7c43c
#
_cell.length_a   1.000
_cell.length_b   1.000
_cell.length_c   1.000
_cell.angle_alpha   90.00
_cell.angle_beta   90.00
_cell.angle_gamma   90.00
#
_symmetry.space_group_name_H-M   'P 1'
#
loop_
_entity.id
_entity.type
_entity.pdbx_description
1 polymer ?
#
loop_
_entity_poly.entity_id
_entity_poly.type
_entity_poly.pdbx_seq_one_letter_code
_entity_poly.pdbx_strand_id
1 'polypeptide(L)'
;MPFQVVPATGPVLEQVLTDTFSLWGDGLSRDSYAKAWAAQLKVPWGKQHLDRVALIDGPHVLSSAKRYDLSLRIDGRIRLVLGIGAVFTATAHRGRGCARELLTRMLDTAVTEGQEFAMLFSEIAPAFYEQLDFVPVPLIESTLEVDRKRGGAPAMLVRSGDEKDLHNIVEMSAARSKDARLAVDRSEDLIRFMISRKRIHSGFAPSGYRNTEFLVVEEGHQAVAYLVSSEQDGRWMIEEAGDRDPTGARLGAMLQVMLARYPAERLPEIKCWWPQALVPPQVKVAAASPTQEVLMIRPLRDRILPLPPLAAAEVVYWHSDYF
;
A
#
# COMPACT_ATOMS: atom_id res chain seq x y z
N MET A 1 -0.32 34.42 -14.62
CA MET A 1 -0.56 33.36 -15.65
C MET A 1 -1.54 32.36 -15.07
N PRO A 2 -2.31 31.62 -15.87
CA PRO A 2 -3.17 30.56 -15.32
C PRO A 2 -2.30 29.44 -14.72
N PHE A 3 -2.74 28.87 -13.63
CA PHE A 3 -2.09 27.71 -13.02
C PHE A 3 -1.93 26.58 -14.04
N GLN A 4 -0.82 25.85 -13.96
CA GLN A 4 -0.52 24.71 -14.84
C GLN A 4 -0.23 23.46 -13.98
N VAL A 5 -0.73 22.31 -14.43
CA VAL A 5 -0.30 21.01 -13.90
C VAL A 5 0.78 20.47 -14.82
N VAL A 6 1.93 20.19 -14.22
CA VAL A 6 3.11 19.70 -14.95
C VAL A 6 3.65 18.44 -14.29
N PRO A 7 4.32 17.54 -15.04
CA PRO A 7 5.13 16.49 -14.45
C PRO A 7 6.21 17.08 -13.54
N ALA A 8 6.35 16.58 -12.33
CA ALA A 8 7.41 17.02 -11.41
C ALA A 8 8.74 16.38 -11.82
N THR A 9 9.51 17.10 -12.64
CA THR A 9 10.84 16.70 -13.11
C THR A 9 11.83 17.86 -12.89
N GLY A 10 13.15 17.57 -12.90
CA GLY A 10 14.19 18.59 -12.73
C GLY A 10 13.96 19.48 -11.50
N PRO A 11 14.06 20.82 -11.66
CA PRO A 11 13.90 21.76 -10.54
C PRO A 11 12.55 21.66 -9.82
N VAL A 12 11.47 21.36 -10.54
CA VAL A 12 10.13 21.17 -9.94
C VAL A 12 10.15 19.97 -9.01
N LEU A 13 10.76 18.86 -9.41
CA LEU A 13 10.89 17.67 -8.55
C LEU A 13 11.74 17.94 -7.31
N GLU A 14 12.87 18.63 -7.47
CA GLU A 14 13.75 19.01 -6.36
C GLU A 14 12.99 19.85 -5.32
N GLN A 15 12.20 20.83 -5.78
CA GLN A 15 11.36 21.63 -4.89
C GLN A 15 10.31 20.76 -4.17
N VAL A 16 9.57 19.90 -4.92
CA VAL A 16 8.58 19.02 -4.35
C VAL A 16 9.20 18.09 -3.30
N LEU A 17 10.35 17.47 -3.57
CA LEU A 17 11.01 16.58 -2.62
C LEU A 17 11.51 17.35 -1.38
N THR A 18 11.97 18.57 -1.55
CA THR A 18 12.38 19.44 -0.44
C THR A 18 11.21 19.80 0.47
N ASP A 19 10.10 20.21 -0.11
CA ASP A 19 8.91 20.66 0.63
C ASP A 19 8.21 19.51 1.35
N THR A 20 8.23 18.30 0.77
CA THR A 20 7.54 17.13 1.30
C THR A 20 8.39 16.28 2.25
N PHE A 21 9.69 16.52 2.32
CA PHE A 21 10.63 15.73 3.13
C PHE A 21 10.26 15.66 4.61
N SER A 22 9.85 16.80 5.19
CA SER A 22 9.50 16.85 6.63
C SER A 22 8.27 16.02 7.00
N LEU A 23 7.41 15.70 6.02
CA LEU A 23 6.20 14.89 6.23
C LEU A 23 6.43 13.41 5.92
N TRP A 24 7.18 13.09 4.86
CA TRP A 24 7.30 11.72 4.35
C TRP A 24 8.75 11.22 4.27
N GLY A 25 9.67 11.90 4.95
CA GLY A 25 11.07 11.46 5.04
C GLY A 25 11.24 10.16 5.86
N ASP A 26 10.38 9.94 6.86
CA ASP A 26 10.26 8.71 7.66
C ASP A 26 11.62 8.07 8.00
N GLY A 27 12.46 8.83 8.71
CA GLY A 27 13.81 8.41 9.13
C GLY A 27 14.90 8.52 8.06
N LEU A 28 14.58 8.82 6.81
CA LEU A 28 15.56 9.04 5.77
C LEU A 28 16.25 10.41 5.91
N SER A 29 17.48 10.54 5.41
CA SER A 29 18.05 11.84 5.09
C SER A 29 17.40 12.43 3.82
N ARG A 30 17.57 13.75 3.59
CA ARG A 30 17.06 14.38 2.34
C ARG A 30 17.60 13.71 1.08
N ASP A 31 18.89 13.40 1.07
CA ASP A 31 19.54 12.71 -0.04
C ASP A 31 18.99 11.28 -0.21
N SER A 32 18.85 10.54 0.88
CA SER A 32 18.22 9.20 0.87
C SER A 32 16.76 9.24 0.41
N TYR A 33 15.99 10.24 0.80
CA TYR A 33 14.60 10.42 0.36
C TYR A 33 14.51 10.64 -1.15
N ALA A 34 15.35 11.49 -1.71
CA ALA A 34 15.42 11.70 -3.16
C ALA A 34 15.89 10.44 -3.90
N LYS A 35 16.91 9.74 -3.38
CA LYS A 35 17.40 8.46 -3.94
C LYS A 35 16.34 7.37 -3.87
N ALA A 36 15.58 7.28 -2.78
CA ALA A 36 14.49 6.32 -2.63
C ALA A 36 13.39 6.57 -3.67
N TRP A 37 13.02 7.83 -3.91
CA TRP A 37 12.10 8.18 -4.99
C TRP A 37 12.63 7.73 -6.35
N ALA A 38 13.86 8.09 -6.69
CA ALA A 38 14.48 7.72 -7.97
C ALA A 38 14.62 6.20 -8.14
N ALA A 39 14.86 5.46 -7.05
CA ALA A 39 14.97 4.00 -7.08
C ALA A 39 13.62 3.33 -7.38
N GLN A 40 12.50 3.84 -6.85
CA GLN A 40 11.16 3.33 -7.15
C GLN A 40 10.84 3.42 -8.65
N LEU A 41 11.26 4.49 -9.32
CA LEU A 41 11.06 4.68 -10.76
C LEU A 41 11.96 3.80 -11.64
N LYS A 42 12.93 3.07 -11.06
CA LYS A 42 13.74 2.08 -11.78
C LYS A 42 13.11 0.69 -11.77
N VAL A 43 12.18 0.42 -10.86
CA VAL A 43 11.40 -0.82 -10.84
C VAL A 43 10.43 -0.79 -12.03
N PRO A 44 10.28 -1.87 -12.83
CA PRO A 44 9.49 -1.86 -14.05
C PRO A 44 8.09 -1.28 -13.89
N TRP A 45 7.33 -1.72 -12.89
CA TRP A 45 6.00 -1.19 -12.62
C TRP A 45 6.04 0.28 -12.24
N GLY A 46 6.93 0.69 -11.34
CA GLY A 46 7.07 2.10 -10.93
C GLY A 46 7.43 3.02 -12.09
N LYS A 47 8.26 2.55 -13.03
CA LYS A 47 8.61 3.31 -14.24
C LYS A 47 7.42 3.58 -15.15
N GLN A 48 6.43 2.69 -15.18
CA GLN A 48 5.29 2.75 -16.11
C GLN A 48 4.04 3.38 -15.47
N HIS A 49 3.89 3.25 -14.15
CA HIS A 49 2.62 3.49 -13.45
C HIS A 49 2.74 4.45 -12.27
N LEU A 50 3.92 4.99 -11.99
CA LEU A 50 4.14 5.92 -10.88
C LEU A 50 4.73 7.24 -11.39
N ASP A 51 4.01 8.34 -11.15
CA ASP A 51 4.44 9.68 -11.46
C ASP A 51 4.27 10.63 -10.26
N ARG A 52 4.90 11.80 -10.36
CA ARG A 52 4.57 12.98 -9.56
C ARG A 52 4.16 14.14 -10.46
N VAL A 53 3.15 14.85 -10.01
CA VAL A 53 2.65 16.06 -10.69
C VAL A 53 2.65 17.23 -9.74
N ALA A 54 2.78 18.44 -10.28
CA ALA A 54 2.73 19.66 -9.50
C ALA A 54 1.84 20.71 -10.19
N LEU A 55 1.09 21.45 -9.38
CA LEU A 55 0.43 22.69 -9.77
C LEU A 55 1.44 23.82 -9.59
N ILE A 56 1.69 24.56 -10.64
CA ILE A 56 2.66 25.67 -10.64
C ILE A 56 2.03 27.00 -11.06
N ASP A 57 2.63 28.09 -10.56
CA ASP A 57 2.41 29.46 -11.04
C ASP A 57 3.78 30.06 -11.36
N GLY A 58 4.11 30.16 -12.65
CA GLY A 58 5.46 30.51 -13.10
C GLY A 58 6.49 29.51 -12.53
N PRO A 59 7.51 29.98 -11.78
CA PRO A 59 8.53 29.11 -11.20
C PRO A 59 8.10 28.47 -9.87
N HIS A 60 6.93 28.81 -9.30
CA HIS A 60 6.53 28.43 -7.96
C HIS A 60 5.68 27.16 -7.95
N VAL A 61 6.08 26.17 -7.16
CA VAL A 61 5.27 24.99 -6.87
C VAL A 61 4.25 25.36 -5.79
N LEU A 62 2.97 25.26 -6.11
CA LEU A 62 1.87 25.56 -5.20
C LEU A 62 1.37 24.33 -4.45
N SER A 63 1.22 23.23 -5.20
CA SER A 63 0.74 21.93 -4.70
C SER A 63 1.33 20.81 -5.53
N SER A 64 1.41 19.60 -4.95
CA SER A 64 1.91 18.42 -5.64
C SER A 64 1.18 17.15 -5.18
N ALA A 65 1.22 16.10 -6.00
CA ALA A 65 0.72 14.79 -5.65
C ALA A 65 1.51 13.69 -6.37
N LYS A 66 1.49 12.48 -5.83
CA LYS A 66 1.85 11.27 -6.56
C LYS A 66 0.63 10.78 -7.32
N ARG A 67 0.89 10.20 -8.48
CA ARG A 67 -0.08 9.53 -9.32
C ARG A 67 0.33 8.09 -9.52
N TYR A 68 -0.65 7.17 -9.39
CA TYR A 68 -0.49 5.74 -9.63
C TYR A 68 -1.54 5.28 -10.63
N ASP A 69 -1.14 4.54 -11.66
CA ASP A 69 -2.07 3.87 -12.55
C ASP A 69 -2.29 2.44 -12.02
N LEU A 70 -3.44 2.24 -11.39
CA LEU A 70 -3.79 1.00 -10.70
C LEU A 70 -4.88 0.24 -11.47
N SER A 71 -4.97 -1.06 -11.21
CA SER A 71 -6.10 -1.89 -11.57
C SER A 71 -6.74 -2.47 -10.31
N LEU A 72 -8.04 -2.31 -10.17
CA LEU A 72 -8.82 -2.90 -9.09
C LEU A 72 -9.84 -3.88 -9.66
N ARG A 73 -10.08 -4.95 -8.94
CA ARG A 73 -11.28 -5.75 -9.12
C ARG A 73 -12.40 -5.12 -8.31
N ILE A 74 -13.45 -4.66 -9.00
CA ILE A 74 -14.64 -4.06 -8.38
C ILE A 74 -15.87 -4.81 -8.90
N ASP A 75 -16.63 -5.42 -7.98
CA ASP A 75 -17.80 -6.26 -8.29
C ASP A 75 -17.51 -7.28 -9.43
N GLY A 76 -16.37 -7.98 -9.29
CA GLY A 76 -15.90 -9.03 -10.21
C GLY A 76 -15.31 -8.54 -11.53
N ARG A 77 -15.19 -7.23 -11.76
CA ARG A 77 -14.65 -6.65 -13.01
C ARG A 77 -13.36 -5.88 -12.73
N ILE A 78 -12.38 -6.03 -13.63
CA ILE A 78 -11.17 -5.21 -13.60
C ILE A 78 -11.50 -3.79 -14.05
N ARG A 79 -11.07 -2.80 -13.26
CA ARG A 79 -11.29 -1.37 -13.48
C ARG A 79 -9.97 -0.62 -13.42
N LEU A 80 -9.79 0.32 -14.35
CA LEU A 80 -8.64 1.21 -14.32
C LEU A 80 -8.89 2.33 -13.31
N VAL A 81 -7.91 2.59 -12.46
CA VAL A 81 -8.06 3.47 -11.30
C VAL A 81 -6.88 4.42 -11.18
N LEU A 82 -7.19 5.71 -11.02
CA LEU A 82 -6.21 6.70 -10.60
C LEU A 82 -5.98 6.58 -9.08
N GLY A 83 -4.80 6.11 -8.67
CA GLY A 83 -4.35 6.24 -7.29
C GLY A 83 -3.72 7.63 -7.07
N ILE A 84 -4.13 8.32 -6.00
CA ILE A 84 -3.61 9.65 -5.63
C ILE A 84 -2.97 9.55 -4.26
N GLY A 85 -1.67 9.81 -4.17
CA GLY A 85 -0.94 9.79 -2.91
C GLY A 85 -0.16 11.07 -2.65
N ALA A 86 0.27 11.26 -1.42
CA ALA A 86 1.15 12.34 -1.00
C ALA A 86 0.70 13.72 -1.52
N VAL A 87 -0.58 14.05 -1.36
CA VAL A 87 -1.13 15.37 -1.72
C VAL A 87 -0.58 16.41 -0.77
N PHE A 88 0.14 17.38 -1.29
CA PHE A 88 0.80 18.43 -0.52
C PHE A 88 0.49 19.81 -1.09
N THR A 89 0.29 20.78 -0.22
CA THR A 89 0.24 22.21 -0.57
C THR A 89 1.23 22.95 0.29
N ALA A 90 2.12 23.69 -0.36
CA ALA A 90 3.11 24.53 0.31
C ALA A 90 2.43 25.49 1.29
N THR A 91 2.98 25.64 2.49
CA THR A 91 2.34 26.37 3.61
C THR A 91 1.88 27.78 3.21
N ALA A 92 2.68 28.49 2.41
CA ALA A 92 2.37 29.85 1.92
C ALA A 92 1.16 29.88 0.95
N HIS A 93 0.71 28.73 0.45
CA HIS A 93 -0.36 28.60 -0.53
C HIS A 93 -1.59 27.85 -0.01
N ARG A 94 -1.58 27.46 1.29
CA ARG A 94 -2.75 26.83 1.93
C ARG A 94 -3.94 27.78 2.04
N GLY A 95 -5.15 27.22 2.06
CA GLY A 95 -6.40 27.99 2.14
C GLY A 95 -6.78 28.71 0.83
N ARG A 96 -5.98 28.57 -0.25
CA ARG A 96 -6.19 29.23 -1.55
C ARG A 96 -6.77 28.32 -2.64
N GLY A 97 -7.19 27.11 -2.28
CA GLY A 97 -7.79 26.15 -3.21
C GLY A 97 -6.81 25.35 -4.08
N CYS A 98 -5.46 25.51 -3.88
CA CYS A 98 -4.45 24.88 -4.75
C CYS A 98 -4.54 23.36 -4.80
N ALA A 99 -4.78 22.68 -3.66
CA ALA A 99 -4.96 21.22 -3.66
C ALA A 99 -6.22 20.81 -4.44
N ARG A 100 -7.34 21.52 -4.26
CA ARG A 100 -8.59 21.27 -4.99
C ARG A 100 -8.37 21.41 -6.50
N GLU A 101 -7.70 22.48 -6.93
CA GLU A 101 -7.40 22.74 -8.34
C GLU A 101 -6.52 21.64 -8.94
N LEU A 102 -5.44 21.24 -8.23
CA LEU A 102 -4.59 20.13 -8.65
C LEU A 102 -5.41 18.84 -8.82
N LEU A 103 -6.17 18.47 -7.80
CA LEU A 103 -6.96 17.24 -7.81
C LEU A 103 -8.03 17.26 -8.91
N THR A 104 -8.75 18.37 -9.09
CA THR A 104 -9.75 18.49 -10.16
C THR A 104 -9.12 18.20 -11.52
N ARG A 105 -7.98 18.84 -11.82
CA ARG A 105 -7.28 18.61 -13.11
C ARG A 105 -6.74 17.19 -13.25
N MET A 106 -6.26 16.57 -12.16
CA MET A 106 -5.85 15.17 -12.20
C MET A 106 -7.03 14.25 -12.51
N LEU A 107 -8.20 14.50 -11.92
CA LEU A 107 -9.42 13.73 -12.16
C LEU A 107 -9.91 13.92 -13.61
N ASP A 108 -9.90 15.13 -14.14
CA ASP A 108 -10.28 15.41 -15.54
C ASP A 108 -9.33 14.71 -16.52
N THR A 109 -8.04 14.72 -16.24
CA THR A 109 -7.04 13.98 -17.03
C THR A 109 -7.31 12.48 -16.99
N ALA A 110 -7.57 11.93 -15.81
CA ALA A 110 -7.88 10.51 -15.62
C ALA A 110 -9.11 10.05 -16.43
N VAL A 111 -10.15 10.89 -16.49
CA VAL A 111 -11.32 10.63 -17.33
C VAL A 111 -10.94 10.54 -18.81
N THR A 112 -10.11 11.46 -19.30
CA THR A 112 -9.67 11.47 -20.71
C THR A 112 -8.78 10.28 -21.05
N GLU A 113 -7.97 9.81 -20.09
CA GLU A 113 -7.10 8.63 -20.22
C GLU A 113 -7.84 7.31 -20.07
N GLY A 114 -9.12 7.34 -19.76
CA GLY A 114 -9.95 6.15 -19.70
C GLY A 114 -10.06 5.49 -18.35
N GLN A 115 -9.53 6.10 -17.28
CA GLN A 115 -9.71 5.60 -15.92
C GLN A 115 -11.16 5.73 -15.50
N GLU A 116 -11.62 4.76 -14.72
CA GLU A 116 -13.02 4.62 -14.35
C GLU A 116 -13.29 5.07 -12.92
N PHE A 117 -12.25 4.99 -12.07
CA PHE A 117 -12.31 5.40 -10.67
C PHE A 117 -11.06 6.21 -10.31
N ALA A 118 -11.17 6.98 -9.23
CA ALA A 118 -10.03 7.52 -8.49
C ALA A 118 -10.06 7.01 -7.06
N MET A 119 -8.89 6.84 -6.46
CA MET A 119 -8.72 6.32 -5.11
C MET A 119 -7.58 7.04 -4.38
N LEU A 120 -7.74 7.25 -3.08
CA LEU A 120 -6.72 7.87 -2.24
C LEU A 120 -6.83 7.39 -0.79
N PHE A 121 -5.78 7.66 -0.01
CA PHE A 121 -5.83 7.60 1.44
C PHE A 121 -5.87 9.01 2.02
N SER A 122 -6.83 9.26 2.92
CA SER A 122 -6.92 10.51 3.66
C SER A 122 -6.25 10.34 5.03
N GLU A 123 -5.12 11.02 5.23
CA GLU A 123 -4.44 11.19 6.51
C GLU A 123 -5.01 12.38 7.32
N ILE A 124 -5.94 13.13 6.72
CA ILE A 124 -6.65 14.25 7.32
C ILE A 124 -8.15 13.92 7.41
N ALA A 125 -8.95 14.82 7.94
CA ALA A 125 -10.39 14.63 7.98
C ALA A 125 -10.95 14.38 6.56
N PRO A 126 -11.76 13.31 6.32
CA PRO A 126 -12.31 12.95 5.01
C PRO A 126 -13.12 14.05 4.31
N ALA A 127 -13.70 14.96 5.08
CA ALA A 127 -14.59 16.04 4.60
C ALA A 127 -14.01 16.86 3.43
N PHE A 128 -12.68 17.00 3.32
CA PHE A 128 -12.07 17.67 2.19
C PHE A 128 -12.28 16.88 0.88
N TYR A 129 -12.11 15.57 0.93
CA TYR A 129 -12.24 14.69 -0.23
C TYR A 129 -13.71 14.34 -0.53
N GLU A 130 -14.58 14.33 0.48
CA GLU A 130 -16.03 14.19 0.30
C GLU A 130 -16.61 15.34 -0.55
N GLN A 131 -16.07 16.56 -0.42
CA GLN A 131 -16.39 17.70 -1.31
C GLN A 131 -15.93 17.51 -2.77
N LEU A 132 -15.16 16.48 -3.03
CA LEU A 132 -14.73 16.04 -4.36
C LEU A 132 -15.38 14.69 -4.71
N ASP A 133 -16.52 14.36 -4.11
CA ASP A 133 -17.33 13.15 -4.32
C ASP A 133 -16.60 11.82 -4.03
N PHE A 134 -15.52 11.83 -3.23
CA PHE A 134 -14.94 10.61 -2.71
C PHE A 134 -15.77 10.07 -1.56
N VAL A 135 -15.95 8.76 -1.53
CA VAL A 135 -16.64 8.05 -0.45
C VAL A 135 -15.68 7.12 0.28
N PRO A 136 -15.81 6.96 1.60
CA PRO A 136 -14.93 6.08 2.35
C PRO A 136 -15.16 4.60 2.02
N VAL A 137 -14.06 3.84 2.01
CA VAL A 137 -14.04 2.37 1.92
C VAL A 137 -13.59 1.84 3.29
N PRO A 138 -14.35 0.95 3.91
CA PRO A 138 -14.00 0.46 5.25
C PRO A 138 -12.78 -0.45 5.20
N LEU A 139 -11.73 -0.07 5.93
CA LEU A 139 -10.57 -0.90 6.21
C LEU A 139 -10.43 -1.11 7.70
N ILE A 140 -9.95 -2.27 8.10
CA ILE A 140 -9.73 -2.65 9.50
C ILE A 140 -8.26 -2.94 9.72
N GLU A 141 -7.66 -2.26 10.70
CA GLU A 141 -6.37 -2.64 11.26
C GLU A 141 -6.60 -3.58 12.44
N SER A 142 -5.93 -4.72 12.42
CA SER A 142 -5.97 -5.73 13.47
C SER A 142 -4.63 -5.82 14.19
N THR A 143 -4.68 -6.00 15.51
CA THR A 143 -3.54 -6.42 16.32
C THR A 143 -3.63 -7.91 16.53
N LEU A 144 -2.56 -8.64 16.25
CA LEU A 144 -2.53 -10.10 16.29
C LEU A 144 -1.73 -10.61 17.47
N GLU A 145 -2.24 -11.68 18.10
CA GLU A 145 -1.52 -12.56 19.02
C GLU A 145 -1.27 -13.90 18.35
N VAL A 146 -0.03 -14.41 18.43
CA VAL A 146 0.35 -15.70 17.88
C VAL A 146 0.59 -16.69 19.02
N ASP A 147 -0.11 -17.81 19.02
CA ASP A 147 0.06 -18.88 20.00
C ASP A 147 1.40 -19.62 19.77
N ARG A 148 2.38 -19.34 20.61
CA ARG A 148 3.72 -19.93 20.56
C ARG A 148 3.79 -21.37 21.06
N LYS A 149 2.79 -21.84 21.80
CA LYS A 149 2.78 -23.15 22.46
C LYS A 149 2.10 -24.24 21.65
N ARG A 150 1.39 -23.89 20.60
CA ARG A 150 0.68 -24.85 19.76
C ARG A 150 1.69 -25.68 18.98
N GLY A 151 2.03 -26.86 19.55
CA GLY A 151 2.89 -27.82 18.86
C GLY A 151 2.21 -28.42 17.65
N GLY A 152 2.98 -29.03 16.74
CA GLY A 152 2.45 -29.81 15.63
C GLY A 152 2.45 -29.12 14.27
N ALA A 153 3.10 -27.97 14.12
CA ALA A 153 3.44 -27.52 12.77
C ALA A 153 4.37 -28.55 12.13
N PRO A 154 4.05 -29.06 10.93
CA PRO A 154 4.98 -29.92 10.22
C PRO A 154 6.31 -29.19 10.01
N ALA A 155 7.43 -29.94 9.97
CA ALA A 155 8.70 -29.37 9.59
C ALA A 155 8.54 -28.72 8.20
N MET A 156 8.79 -27.42 8.11
CA MET A 156 8.65 -26.67 6.86
C MET A 156 9.92 -25.92 6.54
N LEU A 157 10.20 -25.79 5.26
CA LEU A 157 11.28 -24.96 4.79
C LEU A 157 10.81 -23.51 4.63
N VAL A 158 11.25 -22.65 5.54
CA VAL A 158 11.07 -21.20 5.42
C VAL A 158 12.36 -20.58 4.88
N ARG A 159 12.27 -19.87 3.78
CA ARG A 159 13.41 -19.16 3.17
C ARG A 159 13.03 -17.74 2.75
N SER A 160 14.03 -16.93 2.43
CA SER A 160 13.78 -15.65 1.76
C SER A 160 13.10 -15.88 0.42
N GLY A 161 12.08 -15.08 0.15
CA GLY A 161 11.40 -15.05 -1.14
C GLY A 161 12.23 -14.30 -2.19
N ASP A 162 12.08 -14.69 -3.45
CA ASP A 162 12.75 -14.10 -4.59
C ASP A 162 11.81 -13.99 -5.82
N GLU A 163 12.35 -13.59 -6.97
CA GLU A 163 11.61 -13.36 -8.22
C GLU A 163 10.84 -14.61 -8.70
N LYS A 164 11.38 -15.82 -8.50
CA LYS A 164 10.74 -17.07 -8.96
C LYS A 164 9.44 -17.39 -8.21
N ASP A 165 9.26 -16.76 -7.03
CA ASP A 165 8.09 -17.00 -6.17
C ASP A 165 6.89 -16.14 -6.56
N LEU A 166 7.10 -15.05 -7.33
CA LEU A 166 6.06 -14.05 -7.61
C LEU A 166 4.82 -14.63 -8.27
N HIS A 167 4.99 -15.57 -9.19
CA HIS A 167 3.88 -16.26 -9.82
C HIS A 167 2.97 -16.96 -8.79
N ASN A 168 3.57 -17.72 -7.86
CA ASN A 168 2.81 -18.37 -6.79
C ASN A 168 2.11 -17.37 -5.86
N ILE A 169 2.72 -16.22 -5.61
CA ILE A 169 2.12 -15.14 -4.80
C ILE A 169 0.90 -14.57 -5.50
N VAL A 170 0.98 -14.28 -6.81
CA VAL A 170 -0.17 -13.81 -7.61
C VAL A 170 -1.33 -14.79 -7.50
N GLU A 171 -1.07 -16.11 -7.67
CA GLU A 171 -2.09 -17.14 -7.55
C GLU A 171 -2.75 -17.17 -6.14
N MET A 172 -1.94 -17.12 -5.07
CA MET A 172 -2.46 -17.09 -3.70
C MET A 172 -3.28 -15.82 -3.42
N SER A 173 -2.81 -14.68 -3.90
CA SER A 173 -3.52 -13.39 -3.76
C SER A 173 -4.84 -13.41 -4.55
N ALA A 174 -4.85 -13.91 -5.78
CA ALA A 174 -6.07 -14.04 -6.60
C ALA A 174 -7.09 -14.98 -5.94
N ALA A 175 -6.65 -16.12 -5.40
CA ALA A 175 -7.51 -17.05 -4.68
C ALA A 175 -8.12 -16.40 -3.44
N ARG A 176 -7.38 -15.59 -2.71
CA ARG A 176 -7.82 -14.88 -1.50
C ARG A 176 -8.85 -13.79 -1.81
N SER A 177 -8.68 -13.06 -2.92
CA SER A 177 -9.54 -11.95 -3.32
C SER A 177 -10.71 -12.36 -4.21
N LYS A 178 -10.89 -13.66 -4.47
CA LYS A 178 -11.88 -14.18 -5.42
C LYS A 178 -13.30 -13.69 -5.16
N ASP A 179 -13.72 -13.71 -3.90
CA ASP A 179 -15.07 -13.38 -3.48
C ASP A 179 -15.21 -11.93 -2.96
N ALA A 180 -14.11 -11.17 -2.99
CA ALA A 180 -14.13 -9.77 -2.59
C ALA A 180 -14.83 -8.91 -3.64
N ARG A 181 -15.61 -7.93 -3.18
CA ARG A 181 -16.21 -6.91 -4.05
C ARG A 181 -15.22 -5.83 -4.43
N LEU A 182 -14.23 -5.55 -3.58
CA LEU A 182 -13.13 -4.65 -3.87
C LEU A 182 -11.81 -5.30 -3.48
N ALA A 183 -10.89 -5.40 -4.44
CA ALA A 183 -9.53 -5.87 -4.22
C ALA A 183 -8.58 -5.26 -5.25
N VAL A 184 -7.29 -5.14 -4.90
CA VAL A 184 -6.25 -4.77 -5.87
C VAL A 184 -6.05 -5.93 -6.85
N ASP A 185 -6.07 -5.65 -8.16
CA ASP A 185 -5.73 -6.62 -9.19
C ASP A 185 -4.21 -6.70 -9.31
N ARG A 186 -3.64 -7.86 -8.95
CA ARG A 186 -2.20 -8.01 -8.73
C ARG A 186 -1.54 -8.73 -9.88
N SER A 187 -0.58 -8.07 -10.50
CA SER A 187 0.40 -8.67 -11.40
C SER A 187 1.71 -8.96 -10.67
N GLU A 188 2.57 -9.81 -11.25
CA GLU A 188 3.92 -10.03 -10.73
C GLU A 188 4.72 -8.74 -10.63
N ASP A 189 4.58 -7.83 -11.62
CA ASP A 189 5.27 -6.54 -11.62
C ASP A 189 4.79 -5.62 -10.49
N LEU A 190 3.48 -5.60 -10.18
CA LEU A 190 2.94 -4.84 -9.07
C LEU A 190 3.44 -5.39 -7.73
N ILE A 191 3.39 -6.72 -7.53
CA ILE A 191 3.88 -7.35 -6.29
C ILE A 191 5.39 -7.09 -6.13
N ARG A 192 6.18 -7.25 -7.20
CA ARG A 192 7.60 -6.90 -7.22
C ARG A 192 7.82 -5.44 -6.80
N PHE A 193 7.03 -4.52 -7.33
CA PHE A 193 7.10 -3.09 -6.98
C PHE A 193 6.77 -2.86 -5.52
N MET A 194 5.70 -3.46 -4.98
CA MET A 194 5.28 -3.30 -3.57
C MET A 194 6.38 -3.77 -2.61
N ILE A 195 6.95 -4.96 -2.85
CA ILE A 195 8.07 -5.50 -2.05
C ILE A 195 9.32 -4.61 -2.20
N SER A 196 9.66 -4.23 -3.44
CA SER A 196 10.84 -3.41 -3.72
C SER A 196 10.74 -2.04 -3.06
N ARG A 197 9.58 -1.41 -3.08
CA ARG A 197 9.33 -0.11 -2.43
C ARG A 197 9.64 -0.15 -0.94
N LYS A 198 9.18 -1.19 -0.23
CA LYS A 198 9.46 -1.39 1.19
C LYS A 198 10.94 -1.65 1.45
N ARG A 199 11.58 -2.50 0.63
CA ARG A 199 13.02 -2.78 0.72
C ARG A 199 13.90 -1.57 0.39
N ILE A 200 13.52 -0.77 -0.61
CA ILE A 200 14.21 0.48 -0.96
C ILE A 200 14.18 1.42 0.26
N HIS A 201 13.02 1.59 0.87
CA HIS A 201 12.89 2.45 2.04
C HIS A 201 13.75 1.96 3.20
N SER A 202 13.70 0.67 3.52
CA SER A 202 14.54 0.05 4.56
C SER A 202 16.05 0.16 4.23
N GLY A 203 16.42 -0.02 2.96
CA GLY A 203 17.82 0.03 2.52
C GLY A 203 18.45 1.43 2.54
N PHE A 204 17.65 2.50 2.44
CA PHE A 204 18.11 3.88 2.57
C PHE A 204 17.96 4.44 3.97
N ALA A 205 17.25 3.77 4.85
CA ALA A 205 17.12 4.17 6.26
C ALA A 205 18.41 3.88 7.05
N PRO A 206 18.63 4.54 8.18
CA PRO A 206 19.73 4.19 9.10
C PRO A 206 19.64 2.71 9.52
N SER A 207 20.81 2.10 9.73
CA SER A 207 20.88 0.70 10.17
C SER A 207 20.06 0.48 11.45
N GLY A 208 19.21 -0.56 11.45
CA GLY A 208 18.35 -0.90 12.58
C GLY A 208 17.09 -0.02 12.73
N TYR A 209 16.91 0.99 11.91
CA TYR A 209 15.71 1.83 11.97
C TYR A 209 14.46 1.09 11.45
N ARG A 210 14.60 0.40 10.33
CA ARG A 210 13.54 -0.40 9.72
C ARG A 210 14.12 -1.64 9.06
N ASN A 211 13.40 -2.76 9.16
CA ASN A 211 13.69 -3.97 8.42
C ASN A 211 12.48 -4.39 7.59
N THR A 212 12.70 -4.97 6.40
CA THR A 212 11.64 -5.55 5.58
C THR A 212 12.04 -6.95 5.17
N GLU A 213 11.25 -7.93 5.57
CA GLU A 213 11.43 -9.33 5.20
C GLU A 213 10.37 -9.75 4.17
N PHE A 214 10.79 -10.54 3.21
CA PHE A 214 9.94 -11.29 2.31
C PHE A 214 10.32 -12.76 2.44
N LEU A 215 9.42 -13.56 3.00
CA LEU A 215 9.63 -14.97 3.31
C LEU A 215 8.59 -15.84 2.61
N VAL A 216 8.99 -17.05 2.27
CA VAL A 216 8.10 -18.07 1.69
C VAL A 216 8.27 -19.40 2.42
N VAL A 217 7.19 -20.17 2.50
CA VAL A 217 7.23 -21.60 2.80
C VAL A 217 7.31 -22.35 1.48
N GLU A 218 8.30 -23.19 1.34
CA GLU A 218 8.51 -23.99 0.14
C GLU A 218 8.15 -25.46 0.40
N GLU A 219 7.33 -26.04 -0.49
CA GLU A 219 7.06 -27.46 -0.56
C GLU A 219 7.39 -27.96 -1.99
N GLY A 220 8.30 -28.91 -2.08
CA GLY A 220 8.87 -29.31 -3.39
C GLY A 220 9.64 -28.17 -4.02
N HIS A 221 9.09 -27.56 -5.08
CA HIS A 221 9.69 -26.43 -5.79
C HIS A 221 8.77 -25.22 -5.86
N GLN A 222 7.71 -25.21 -5.06
CA GLN A 222 6.68 -24.15 -5.09
C GLN A 222 6.61 -23.42 -3.76
N ALA A 223 6.42 -22.11 -3.81
CA ALA A 223 6.00 -21.34 -2.67
C ALA A 223 4.52 -21.64 -2.38
N VAL A 224 4.23 -22.16 -1.18
CA VAL A 224 2.89 -22.56 -0.75
C VAL A 224 2.29 -21.62 0.30
N ALA A 225 3.12 -20.79 0.94
CA ALA A 225 2.71 -19.67 1.75
C ALA A 225 3.76 -18.57 1.68
N TYR A 226 3.38 -17.33 1.93
CA TYR A 226 4.31 -16.21 1.95
C TYR A 226 3.92 -15.16 2.98
N LEU A 227 4.90 -14.35 3.36
CA LEU A 227 4.76 -13.22 4.25
C LEU A 227 5.70 -12.10 3.81
N VAL A 228 5.17 -10.92 3.67
CA VAL A 228 5.95 -9.67 3.58
C VAL A 228 5.67 -8.90 4.87
N SER A 229 6.70 -8.55 5.61
CA SER A 229 6.58 -7.79 6.86
C SER A 229 7.60 -6.67 6.93
N SER A 230 7.23 -5.58 7.56
CA SER A 230 8.13 -4.50 7.97
C SER A 230 8.19 -4.44 9.48
N GLU A 231 9.40 -4.25 10.02
CA GLU A 231 9.64 -4.04 11.44
C GLU A 231 10.22 -2.65 11.66
N GLN A 232 9.65 -1.94 12.63
CA GLN A 232 10.14 -0.64 13.08
C GLN A 232 9.74 -0.42 14.53
N ASP A 233 10.67 0.02 15.38
CA ASP A 233 10.42 0.37 16.79
C ASP A 233 9.69 -0.72 17.59
N GLY A 234 10.04 -2.00 17.37
CA GLY A 234 9.41 -3.14 18.05
C GLY A 234 7.98 -3.46 17.59
N ARG A 235 7.56 -2.93 16.45
CA ARG A 235 6.29 -3.22 15.80
C ARG A 235 6.51 -3.93 14.48
N TRP A 236 5.74 -4.96 14.24
CA TRP A 236 5.62 -5.59 12.94
C TRP A 236 4.35 -5.12 12.24
N MET A 237 4.51 -4.63 11.04
CA MET A 237 3.40 -4.50 10.11
C MET A 237 3.46 -5.67 9.14
N ILE A 238 2.45 -6.53 9.14
CA ILE A 238 2.27 -7.49 8.05
C ILE A 238 1.80 -6.71 6.84
N GLU A 239 2.71 -6.54 5.89
CA GLU A 239 2.47 -5.81 4.65
C GLU A 239 1.54 -6.58 3.73
N GLU A 240 1.77 -7.88 3.64
CA GLU A 240 0.99 -8.81 2.83
C GLU A 240 1.29 -10.26 3.22
N ALA A 241 0.31 -11.16 3.10
CA ALA A 241 0.49 -12.57 3.35
C ALA A 241 -0.49 -13.43 2.54
N GLY A 242 -0.11 -14.68 2.30
CA GLY A 242 -0.98 -15.67 1.67
C GLY A 242 -0.57 -17.09 2.00
N ASP A 243 -1.52 -17.99 1.81
CA ASP A 243 -1.36 -19.43 2.01
C ASP A 243 -2.24 -20.16 0.97
N ARG A 244 -1.70 -21.19 0.32
CA ARG A 244 -2.48 -22.08 -0.54
C ARG A 244 -3.49 -22.91 0.28
N ASP A 245 -3.17 -23.19 1.54
CA ASP A 245 -4.12 -23.75 2.49
C ASP A 245 -5.13 -22.65 2.89
N PRO A 246 -6.42 -22.83 2.60
CA PRO A 246 -7.45 -21.85 2.96
C PRO A 246 -7.54 -21.58 4.46
N THR A 247 -7.08 -22.51 5.31
CA THR A 247 -7.01 -22.31 6.76
C THR A 247 -5.88 -21.38 7.21
N GLY A 248 -4.87 -21.14 6.35
CA GLY A 248 -3.70 -20.34 6.68
C GLY A 248 -2.73 -21.03 7.66
N ALA A 249 -2.80 -22.37 7.80
CA ALA A 249 -2.03 -23.10 8.81
C ALA A 249 -0.51 -22.95 8.63
N ARG A 250 -0.01 -22.90 7.37
CA ARG A 250 1.43 -22.71 7.08
C ARG A 250 1.87 -21.28 7.43
N LEU A 251 1.04 -20.30 7.10
CA LEU A 251 1.29 -18.90 7.45
C LEU A 251 1.35 -18.71 8.96
N GLY A 252 0.42 -19.31 9.71
CA GLY A 252 0.44 -19.26 11.18
C GLY A 252 1.69 -19.89 11.77
N ALA A 253 2.12 -21.05 11.24
CA ALA A 253 3.37 -21.69 11.65
C ALA A 253 4.61 -20.85 11.26
N MET A 254 4.61 -20.17 10.11
CA MET A 254 5.69 -19.23 9.73
C MET A 254 5.78 -18.09 10.76
N LEU A 255 4.67 -17.51 11.17
CA LEU A 255 4.65 -16.47 12.20
C LEU A 255 5.23 -16.96 13.54
N GLN A 256 4.93 -18.23 13.93
CA GLN A 256 5.54 -18.85 15.12
C GLN A 256 7.06 -18.94 14.99
N VAL A 257 7.58 -19.40 13.84
CA VAL A 257 9.02 -19.49 13.56
C VAL A 257 9.70 -18.12 13.63
N MET A 258 9.09 -17.09 13.06
CA MET A 258 9.62 -15.74 13.13
C MET A 258 9.66 -15.20 14.55
N LEU A 259 8.58 -15.38 15.31
CA LEU A 259 8.51 -14.93 16.72
C LEU A 259 9.46 -15.70 17.64
N ALA A 260 9.85 -16.91 17.27
CA ALA A 260 10.85 -17.67 18.04
C ALA A 260 12.26 -17.01 18.04
N ARG A 261 12.51 -16.06 17.13
CA ARG A 261 13.74 -15.25 17.10
C ARG A 261 13.79 -14.19 18.21
N TYR A 262 12.66 -13.92 18.88
CA TYR A 262 12.53 -12.88 19.91
C TYR A 262 12.41 -13.50 21.30
N PRO A 263 13.08 -12.89 22.31
CA PRO A 263 12.86 -13.27 23.69
C PRO A 263 11.41 -13.02 24.09
N ALA A 264 10.89 -13.84 25.01
CA ALA A 264 9.47 -13.81 25.40
C ALA A 264 9.04 -12.42 25.96
N GLU A 265 9.98 -11.71 26.56
CA GLU A 265 9.76 -10.41 27.20
C GLU A 265 9.80 -9.23 26.21
N ARG A 266 10.15 -9.49 24.95
CA ARG A 266 10.35 -8.45 23.91
C ARG A 266 9.71 -8.85 22.59
N LEU A 267 8.49 -9.38 22.64
CA LEU A 267 7.74 -9.69 21.43
C LEU A 267 7.28 -8.40 20.74
N PRO A 268 7.39 -8.32 19.41
CA PRO A 268 6.85 -7.19 18.66
C PRO A 268 5.33 -7.14 18.76
N GLU A 269 4.76 -5.94 18.75
CA GLU A 269 3.35 -5.75 18.45
C GLU A 269 3.10 -6.05 16.97
N ILE A 270 2.19 -6.96 16.65
CA ILE A 270 1.91 -7.38 15.27
C ILE A 270 0.63 -6.71 14.80
N LYS A 271 0.75 -5.86 13.79
CA LYS A 271 -0.35 -5.17 13.14
C LYS A 271 -0.50 -5.58 11.69
N CYS A 272 -1.72 -5.51 11.18
CA CYS A 272 -2.03 -5.83 9.79
C CYS A 272 -3.39 -5.26 9.36
N TRP A 273 -3.55 -5.09 8.06
CA TRP A 273 -4.86 -4.93 7.43
C TRP A 273 -5.31 -6.30 6.91
N TRP A 274 -5.71 -7.13 7.85
CA TRP A 274 -5.93 -8.54 7.62
C TRP A 274 -7.30 -8.81 7.02
N PRO A 275 -7.40 -9.50 5.86
CA PRO A 275 -8.69 -9.91 5.34
C PRO A 275 -9.43 -10.78 6.37
N GLN A 276 -10.64 -10.42 6.73
CA GLN A 276 -11.39 -11.07 7.82
C GLN A 276 -11.57 -12.60 7.64
N ALA A 277 -11.54 -13.06 6.38
CA ALA A 277 -11.64 -14.48 6.06
C ALA A 277 -10.35 -15.28 6.27
N LEU A 278 -9.21 -14.63 6.59
CA LEU A 278 -7.93 -15.31 6.81
C LEU A 278 -7.60 -15.30 8.31
N VAL A 279 -7.91 -16.35 9.03
CA VAL A 279 -7.54 -16.49 10.44
C VAL A 279 -6.79 -17.81 10.63
N PRO A 280 -5.43 -17.79 10.54
CA PRO A 280 -4.64 -18.99 10.79
C PRO A 280 -4.93 -19.59 12.17
N PRO A 281 -4.90 -20.94 12.32
CA PRO A 281 -5.24 -21.60 13.61
C PRO A 281 -4.35 -21.17 14.78
N GLN A 282 -3.14 -20.67 14.50
CA GLN A 282 -2.18 -20.21 15.51
C GLN A 282 -2.34 -18.73 15.85
N VAL A 283 -3.26 -18.02 15.17
CA VAL A 283 -3.41 -16.58 15.29
C VAL A 283 -4.75 -16.24 15.92
N LYS A 284 -4.73 -15.26 16.83
CA LYS A 284 -5.92 -14.64 17.40
C LYS A 284 -5.89 -13.15 17.12
N VAL A 285 -7.01 -12.58 16.70
CA VAL A 285 -7.20 -11.13 16.64
C VAL A 285 -7.45 -10.63 18.06
N ALA A 286 -6.48 -9.93 18.62
CA ALA A 286 -6.55 -9.36 19.97
C ALA A 286 -7.36 -8.05 20.00
N ALA A 287 -7.21 -7.24 18.95
CA ALA A 287 -7.97 -6.00 18.77
C ALA A 287 -8.18 -5.73 17.28
N ALA A 288 -9.25 -5.02 16.94
CA ALA A 288 -9.55 -4.58 15.60
C ALA A 288 -10.22 -3.20 15.67
N SER A 289 -9.79 -2.28 14.81
CA SER A 289 -10.34 -0.93 14.70
C SER A 289 -10.29 -0.45 13.24
N PRO A 290 -11.10 0.52 12.83
CA PRO A 290 -10.89 1.19 11.56
C PRO A 290 -9.45 1.69 11.45
N THR A 291 -8.88 1.65 10.24
CA THR A 291 -7.56 2.22 9.96
C THR A 291 -7.55 3.71 10.28
N GLN A 292 -6.38 4.23 10.68
CA GLN A 292 -6.22 5.65 10.94
C GLN A 292 -6.37 6.45 9.63
N GLU A 293 -5.73 5.97 8.57
CA GLU A 293 -5.86 6.53 7.23
C GLU A 293 -7.12 5.98 6.57
N VAL A 294 -7.97 6.87 6.08
CA VAL A 294 -9.24 6.48 5.47
C VAL A 294 -9.04 6.26 3.98
N LEU A 295 -9.19 5.02 3.52
CA LEU A 295 -9.28 4.73 2.09
C LEU A 295 -10.56 5.35 1.53
N MET A 296 -10.45 6.10 0.44
CA MET A 296 -11.59 6.73 -0.22
C MET A 296 -11.56 6.45 -1.73
N ILE A 297 -12.72 6.28 -2.31
CA ILE A 297 -12.90 5.99 -3.75
C ILE A 297 -13.96 6.89 -4.35
N ARG A 298 -13.78 7.22 -5.63
CA ARG A 298 -14.72 8.01 -6.42
C ARG A 298 -14.88 7.39 -7.80
N PRO A 299 -16.12 7.15 -8.33
CA PRO A 299 -16.35 6.86 -9.75
C PRO A 299 -16.09 8.12 -10.58
N LEU A 300 -15.46 7.96 -11.75
CA LEU A 300 -15.09 9.06 -12.65
C LEU A 300 -16.02 9.23 -13.82
N ARG A 301 -16.94 8.30 -14.05
CA ARG A 301 -17.87 8.32 -15.18
C ARG A 301 -19.30 8.22 -14.70
N ASP A 302 -20.19 9.04 -15.22
CA ASP A 302 -21.63 9.10 -14.87
C ASP A 302 -22.38 7.79 -15.08
N ARG A 303 -21.88 6.90 -15.96
CA ARG A 303 -22.47 5.58 -16.23
C ARG A 303 -22.05 4.50 -15.24
N ILE A 304 -21.09 4.79 -14.39
CA ILE A 304 -20.68 3.90 -13.31
C ILE A 304 -21.53 4.27 -12.10
N LEU A 305 -22.46 3.37 -11.75
CA LEU A 305 -23.25 3.56 -10.54
C LEU A 305 -22.32 3.75 -9.33
N PRO A 306 -22.67 4.62 -8.39
CA PRO A 306 -21.94 4.71 -7.11
C PRO A 306 -21.80 3.30 -6.53
N LEU A 307 -20.61 2.97 -6.04
CA LEU A 307 -20.43 1.71 -5.34
C LEU A 307 -21.45 1.66 -4.19
N PRO A 308 -22.29 0.61 -4.13
CA PRO A 308 -23.12 0.40 -2.95
C PRO A 308 -22.18 0.36 -1.72
N PRO A 309 -22.67 0.76 -0.55
CA PRO A 309 -21.85 0.66 0.66
C PRO A 309 -21.17 -0.69 0.79
N LEU A 310 -19.87 -0.68 1.00
CA LEU A 310 -19.06 -1.89 1.19
C LEU A 310 -18.99 -2.22 2.69
N ALA A 311 -19.08 -3.50 3.04
CA ALA A 311 -18.69 -3.97 4.35
C ALA A 311 -17.18 -4.27 4.35
N ALA A 312 -16.51 -4.15 5.50
CA ALA A 312 -15.08 -4.44 5.60
C ALA A 312 -14.71 -5.87 5.17
N ALA A 313 -15.63 -6.83 5.37
CA ALA A 313 -15.45 -8.22 4.93
C ALA A 313 -15.49 -8.40 3.40
N GLU A 314 -15.98 -7.41 2.66
CA GLU A 314 -16.07 -7.42 1.20
C GLU A 314 -14.83 -6.79 0.52
N VAL A 315 -13.89 -6.28 1.34
CA VAL A 315 -12.69 -5.59 0.88
C VAL A 315 -11.46 -6.42 1.19
N VAL A 316 -10.61 -6.67 0.20
CA VAL A 316 -9.28 -7.25 0.37
C VAL A 316 -8.25 -6.22 -0.06
N TYR A 317 -7.66 -5.58 0.93
CA TYR A 317 -6.66 -4.53 0.77
C TYR A 317 -5.57 -4.71 1.82
N TRP A 318 -4.32 -4.81 1.38
CA TRP A 318 -3.20 -5.02 2.26
C TRP A 318 -2.47 -3.71 2.57
N HIS A 319 -1.72 -3.67 3.66
CA HIS A 319 -0.90 -2.52 3.98
C HIS A 319 0.19 -2.25 2.91
N SER A 320 0.61 -3.29 2.18
CA SER A 320 1.50 -3.12 1.00
C SER A 320 0.88 -2.25 -0.09
N ASP A 321 -0.45 -2.20 -0.19
CA ASP A 321 -1.18 -1.41 -1.18
C ASP A 321 -1.33 0.06 -0.81
N TYR A 322 -1.00 0.43 0.43
CA TYR A 322 -0.97 1.83 0.89
C TYR A 322 0.09 2.64 0.12
N PHE A 323 -0.27 3.79 -0.46
CA PHE A 323 0.57 4.58 -1.37
C PHE A 323 0.58 6.09 -1.09
#